data_7f03f3cf20d7a3fe83b464369705820b
#
_entry.id   7f03f3cf20d7a3fe83b464369705820b
#
_cell.length_a   1.000
_cell.length_b   1.000
_cell.length_c   1.000
_cell.angle_alpha   90.00
_cell.angle_beta   90.00
_cell.angle_gamma   90.00
#
_symmetry.space_group_name_H-M   'P 1'
#
loop_
_entity.id
_entity.type
_entity.pdbx_description
1 polymer ?
#
loop_
_entity_poly.entity_id
_entity_poly.type
_entity_poly.pdbx_seq_one_letter_code
_entity_poly.pdbx_strand_id
1 'polypeptide(L)'
;HTRLRCDWSSDVCSSELIEAAESGAHCLRINPGNIGSKERVYEILKSAKDNNCSIRIGVNAGSLEKKILEKYKEPCPEAMVESALEKIKILEDKDFFNFKISVKSSDVFLSVKAYRALSEQCDYPLHLGITEAGSLIPGSVKSSIGLGMLLMEGIGDTIRVSLSADPVEEVKVGFEILKSLNLRHKGINIISCPSCARQAFPVIETVKNLEKQLAHIKTPMTLSIIGCVVNGPGEAAQTQIGLTGGGQGNNMVYLSGISHHKAASKNKIGRASCRARV
;
A
#
# COMPACT_ATOMS: atom_id res chain seq x y z
N HIS A 1 -22.90 3.30 0.67
CA HIS A 1 -22.29 3.98 -0.48
C HIS A 1 -20.81 4.17 -0.20
N THR A 2 -19.98 3.24 -0.69
CA THR A 2 -18.54 3.42 -0.71
C THR A 2 -18.24 4.42 -1.82
N ARG A 3 -18.08 5.69 -1.49
CA ARG A 3 -17.59 6.68 -2.44
C ARG A 3 -16.17 6.27 -2.84
N LEU A 4 -16.01 5.87 -4.08
CA LEU A 4 -14.69 5.66 -4.68
C LEU A 4 -13.95 6.99 -4.58
N ARG A 5 -12.85 7.03 -3.84
CA ARG A 5 -11.95 8.17 -3.84
C ARG A 5 -11.16 8.13 -5.15
N CYS A 6 -11.66 8.81 -6.16
CA CYS A 6 -10.96 8.92 -7.43
C CYS A 6 -9.85 9.97 -7.32
N ASP A 7 -8.62 9.54 -7.49
CA ASP A 7 -7.48 10.42 -7.72
C ASP A 7 -7.43 10.73 -9.23
N TRP A 8 -7.88 11.89 -9.63
CA TRP A 8 -7.80 12.35 -11.03
C TRP A 8 -6.38 12.82 -11.36
N SER A 9 -5.89 12.45 -12.52
CA SER A 9 -4.52 12.71 -12.92
C SER A 9 -4.37 14.01 -13.73
N SER A 10 -3.18 14.60 -13.68
CA SER A 10 -2.83 15.94 -14.19
C SER A 10 -2.77 16.08 -15.72
N ASP A 11 -3.08 15.04 -16.47
CA ASP A 11 -3.16 15.13 -17.96
C ASP A 11 -4.54 15.59 -18.42
N VAL A 12 -5.42 15.86 -17.46
CA VAL A 12 -6.79 16.33 -17.62
C VAL A 12 -6.80 17.87 -17.74
N CYS A 13 -7.65 18.40 -18.59
CA CYS A 13 -7.82 19.84 -18.77
C CYS A 13 -8.21 20.54 -17.44
N SER A 14 -7.76 21.77 -17.25
CA SER A 14 -8.08 22.52 -16.02
C SER A 14 -9.59 22.64 -15.74
N SER A 15 -10.42 22.71 -16.78
CA SER A 15 -11.89 22.71 -16.64
C SER A 15 -12.44 21.40 -16.06
N GLU A 16 -11.88 20.25 -16.42
CA GLU A 16 -12.31 18.95 -15.87
C GLU A 16 -11.91 18.78 -14.39
N LEU A 17 -10.79 19.35 -13.98
CA LEU A 17 -10.38 19.37 -12.57
C LEU A 17 -11.31 20.24 -11.73
N ILE A 18 -11.74 21.39 -12.27
CA ILE A 18 -12.71 22.28 -11.62
C ILE A 18 -14.05 21.56 -11.50
N GLU A 19 -14.55 20.99 -12.59
CA GLU A 19 -15.81 20.22 -12.60
C GLU A 19 -15.76 19.03 -11.62
N ALA A 20 -14.62 18.34 -11.53
CA ALA A 20 -14.44 17.26 -10.56
C ALA A 20 -14.54 17.75 -9.11
N ALA A 21 -13.93 18.91 -8.78
CA ALA A 21 -14.05 19.51 -7.45
C ALA A 21 -15.50 19.87 -7.14
N GLU A 22 -16.20 20.52 -8.06
CA GLU A 22 -17.61 20.90 -7.97
C GLU A 22 -18.54 19.68 -7.85
N SER A 23 -18.19 18.58 -8.50
CA SER A 23 -18.89 17.29 -8.41
C SER A 23 -18.62 16.52 -7.13
N GLY A 24 -17.83 17.07 -6.19
CA GLY A 24 -17.55 16.50 -4.88
C GLY A 24 -16.37 15.54 -4.82
N ALA A 25 -15.38 15.67 -5.70
CA ALA A 25 -14.11 14.98 -5.55
C ALA A 25 -13.43 15.39 -4.23
N HIS A 26 -12.89 14.40 -3.50
CA HIS A 26 -12.22 14.68 -2.21
C HIS A 26 -10.77 15.12 -2.38
N CYS A 27 -10.14 14.75 -3.49
CA CYS A 27 -8.74 15.04 -3.75
C CYS A 27 -8.47 15.07 -5.24
N LEU A 28 -7.82 16.14 -5.72
CA LEU A 28 -7.34 16.28 -7.09
C LEU A 28 -5.83 16.05 -7.12
N ARG A 29 -5.35 15.34 -8.14
CA ARG A 29 -3.91 15.27 -8.40
C ARG A 29 -3.54 16.30 -9.46
N ILE A 30 -2.59 17.17 -9.15
CA ILE A 30 -2.06 18.16 -10.09
C ILE A 30 -0.54 18.05 -10.19
N ASN A 31 -0.03 18.47 -11.34
CA ASN A 31 1.37 18.86 -11.51
C ASN A 31 1.38 20.32 -11.99
N PRO A 32 1.53 21.30 -11.08
CA PRO A 32 1.43 22.71 -11.42
C PRO A 32 2.34 23.15 -12.59
N GLY A 33 3.48 22.47 -12.75
CA GLY A 33 4.39 22.71 -13.87
C GLY A 33 3.85 22.32 -15.25
N ASN A 34 2.83 21.44 -15.32
CA ASN A 34 2.29 20.92 -16.56
C ASN A 34 0.90 21.51 -16.92
N ILE A 35 0.29 22.29 -16.03
CA ILE A 35 -1.05 22.86 -16.24
C ILE A 35 -1.05 24.06 -17.20
N GLY A 36 0.14 24.55 -17.54
CA GLY A 36 0.34 25.62 -18.52
C GLY A 36 0.54 26.99 -17.87
N SER A 37 -0.52 27.72 -17.46
CA SER A 37 -0.35 29.04 -16.86
C SER A 37 -0.62 29.07 -15.36
N LYS A 38 -0.02 30.05 -14.66
CA LYS A 38 -0.25 30.28 -13.23
C LYS A 38 -1.71 30.59 -12.93
N GLU A 39 -2.38 31.30 -13.82
CA GLU A 39 -3.80 31.65 -13.69
C GLU A 39 -4.69 30.42 -13.61
N ARG A 40 -4.46 29.43 -14.47
CA ARG A 40 -5.21 28.14 -14.44
C ARG A 40 -4.96 27.36 -13.14
N VAL A 41 -3.74 27.35 -12.64
CA VAL A 41 -3.46 26.74 -11.33
C VAL A 41 -4.28 27.43 -10.24
N TYR A 42 -4.35 28.77 -10.28
CA TYR A 42 -5.12 29.53 -9.29
C TYR A 42 -6.64 29.29 -9.35
N GLU A 43 -7.20 29.12 -10.55
CA GLU A 43 -8.61 28.74 -10.72
C GLU A 43 -8.91 27.38 -10.10
N ILE A 44 -8.01 26.39 -10.31
CA ILE A 44 -8.15 25.07 -9.70
C ILE A 44 -8.03 25.14 -8.18
N LEU A 45 -7.06 25.91 -7.64
CA LEU A 45 -6.89 26.08 -6.20
C LEU A 45 -8.12 26.74 -5.56
N LYS A 46 -8.70 27.76 -6.24
CA LYS A 46 -9.92 28.41 -5.79
C LYS A 46 -11.09 27.44 -5.74
N SER A 47 -11.35 26.70 -6.83
CA SER A 47 -12.40 25.69 -6.87
C SER A 47 -12.20 24.60 -5.82
N ALA A 48 -10.97 24.13 -5.62
CA ALA A 48 -10.65 23.14 -4.60
C ALA A 48 -10.92 23.69 -3.18
N LYS A 49 -10.60 24.95 -2.91
CA LYS A 49 -10.87 25.61 -1.62
C LYS A 49 -12.37 25.77 -1.38
N ASP A 50 -13.11 26.23 -2.38
CA ASP A 50 -14.55 26.48 -2.30
C ASP A 50 -15.35 25.17 -2.10
N ASN A 51 -14.85 24.05 -2.62
CA ASN A 51 -15.47 22.72 -2.51
C ASN A 51 -14.82 21.80 -1.45
N ASN A 52 -13.97 22.34 -0.58
CA ASN A 52 -13.25 21.57 0.46
C ASN A 52 -12.53 20.34 -0.08
N CYS A 53 -11.96 20.46 -1.28
CA CYS A 53 -11.23 19.43 -1.98
C CYS A 53 -9.72 19.55 -1.68
N SER A 54 -9.07 18.48 -1.28
CA SER A 54 -7.62 18.47 -1.08
C SER A 54 -6.87 18.32 -2.41
N ILE A 55 -5.60 18.73 -2.44
CA ILE A 55 -4.74 18.60 -3.62
C ILE A 55 -3.58 17.65 -3.33
N ARG A 56 -3.21 16.84 -4.33
CA ARG A 56 -1.96 16.11 -4.34
C ARG A 56 -1.04 16.67 -5.41
N ILE A 57 0.07 17.25 -4.97
CA ILE A 57 1.18 17.63 -5.85
C ILE A 57 1.90 16.34 -6.27
N GLY A 58 2.05 16.13 -7.58
CA GLY A 58 2.74 14.95 -8.14
C GLY A 58 3.98 15.35 -8.91
N VAL A 59 5.16 14.96 -8.44
CA VAL A 59 6.43 15.03 -9.17
C VAL A 59 6.81 13.62 -9.57
N ASN A 60 7.10 13.42 -10.85
CA ASN A 60 7.63 12.17 -11.37
C ASN A 60 8.99 12.41 -12.03
N ALA A 61 9.96 11.53 -11.80
CA ALA A 61 11.28 11.62 -12.39
C ALA A 61 11.25 11.70 -13.93
N GLY A 62 10.33 10.96 -14.57
CA GLY A 62 10.15 10.96 -16.03
C GLY A 62 9.47 12.20 -16.62
N SER A 63 9.00 13.15 -15.80
CA SER A 63 8.29 14.35 -16.25
C SER A 63 8.71 15.60 -15.47
N LEU A 64 10.00 15.70 -15.15
CA LEU A 64 10.59 16.90 -14.55
C LEU A 64 10.59 18.06 -15.56
N GLU A 65 10.49 19.28 -15.04
CA GLU A 65 10.52 20.51 -15.83
C GLU A 65 11.86 20.67 -16.57
N LYS A 66 11.81 21.20 -17.81
CA LYS A 66 13.00 21.40 -18.65
C LYS A 66 14.10 22.18 -17.95
N LYS A 67 13.76 23.26 -17.23
CA LYS A 67 14.73 24.08 -16.50
C LYS A 67 15.46 23.29 -15.40
N ILE A 68 14.77 22.37 -14.73
CA ILE A 68 15.35 21.50 -13.71
C ILE A 68 16.29 20.49 -14.37
N LEU A 69 15.85 19.87 -15.49
CA LEU A 69 16.68 18.94 -16.25
C LEU A 69 17.90 19.63 -16.88
N GLU A 70 17.79 20.89 -17.30
CA GLU A 70 18.94 21.67 -17.79
C GLU A 70 19.97 21.92 -16.68
N LYS A 71 19.53 22.13 -15.45
CA LYS A 71 20.39 22.34 -14.28
C LYS A 71 21.08 21.06 -13.82
N TYR A 72 20.32 19.99 -13.67
CA TYR A 72 20.80 18.74 -13.07
C TYR A 72 21.26 17.68 -14.08
N LYS A 73 20.97 17.87 -15.38
CA LYS A 73 21.29 16.99 -16.53
C LYS A 73 20.51 15.68 -16.56
N GLU A 74 20.17 15.12 -15.40
CA GLU A 74 19.43 13.87 -15.25
C GLU A 74 18.48 13.94 -14.05
N PRO A 75 17.45 13.08 -13.98
CA PRO A 75 16.63 12.95 -12.80
C PRO A 75 17.47 12.44 -11.62
N CYS A 76 17.56 13.24 -10.57
CA CYS A 76 18.25 12.90 -9.31
C CYS A 76 17.36 13.31 -8.13
N PRO A 77 17.64 12.85 -6.88
CA PRO A 77 16.86 13.20 -5.72
C PRO A 77 16.71 14.72 -5.54
N GLU A 78 17.79 15.45 -5.70
CA GLU A 78 17.85 16.91 -5.55
C GLU A 78 16.97 17.62 -6.57
N ALA A 79 16.97 17.16 -7.83
CA ALA A 79 16.10 17.69 -8.89
C ALA A 79 14.62 17.47 -8.57
N MET A 80 14.27 16.30 -8.05
CA MET A 80 12.90 15.97 -7.68
C MET A 80 12.42 16.78 -6.46
N VAL A 81 13.29 17.00 -5.48
CA VAL A 81 13.00 17.81 -4.29
C VAL A 81 12.83 19.27 -4.67
N GLU A 82 13.75 19.85 -5.47
CA GLU A 82 13.65 21.23 -5.94
C GLU A 82 12.33 21.44 -6.70
N SER A 83 11.99 20.54 -7.62
CA SER A 83 10.70 20.56 -8.33
C SER A 83 9.51 20.52 -7.37
N ALA A 84 9.56 19.70 -6.32
CA ALA A 84 8.50 19.62 -5.33
C ALA A 84 8.36 20.93 -4.52
N LEU A 85 9.47 21.47 -4.03
CA LEU A 85 9.49 22.72 -3.23
C LEU A 85 9.01 23.93 -4.03
N GLU A 86 9.36 24.04 -5.30
CA GLU A 86 8.82 25.10 -6.17
C GLU A 86 7.30 25.04 -6.29
N LYS A 87 6.75 23.81 -6.38
CA LYS A 87 5.30 23.60 -6.48
C LYS A 87 4.58 23.85 -5.15
N ILE A 88 5.21 23.48 -4.04
CA ILE A 88 4.70 23.82 -2.70
C ILE A 88 4.54 25.33 -2.59
N LYS A 89 5.58 26.07 -2.94
CA LYS A 89 5.57 27.55 -2.87
C LYS A 89 4.44 28.16 -3.69
N ILE A 90 4.09 27.59 -4.85
CA ILE A 90 2.96 28.09 -5.66
C ILE A 90 1.62 27.99 -4.90
N LEU A 91 1.42 26.92 -4.10
CA LEU A 91 0.22 26.73 -3.31
C LEU A 91 0.24 27.62 -2.06
N GLU A 92 1.36 27.73 -1.37
CA GLU A 92 1.56 28.60 -0.22
C GLU A 92 1.34 30.07 -0.57
N ASP A 93 1.84 30.54 -1.71
CA ASP A 93 1.63 31.91 -2.23
C ASP A 93 0.13 32.24 -2.45
N LYS A 94 -0.75 31.23 -2.41
CA LYS A 94 -2.22 31.35 -2.51
C LYS A 94 -2.96 30.93 -1.26
N ASP A 95 -2.29 30.85 -0.13
CA ASP A 95 -2.85 30.42 1.15
C ASP A 95 -3.63 29.10 1.05
N PHE A 96 -3.13 28.16 0.23
CA PHE A 96 -3.70 26.82 0.09
C PHE A 96 -2.79 25.79 0.75
N PHE A 97 -3.21 25.25 1.91
CA PHE A 97 -2.43 24.31 2.72
C PHE A 97 -3.03 22.91 2.81
N ASN A 98 -4.23 22.69 2.23
CA ASN A 98 -4.87 21.38 2.21
C ASN A 98 -4.31 20.51 1.07
N PHE A 99 -3.05 20.16 1.13
CA PHE A 99 -2.40 19.34 0.11
C PHE A 99 -1.45 18.29 0.69
N LYS A 100 -1.11 17.31 -0.13
CA LYS A 100 -0.08 16.29 0.08
C LYS A 100 0.84 16.20 -1.12
N ILE A 101 2.04 15.65 -0.94
CA ILE A 101 3.09 15.64 -1.96
C ILE A 101 3.47 14.22 -2.31
N SER A 102 3.78 13.99 -3.58
CA SER A 102 4.37 12.74 -4.05
C SER A 102 5.56 13.01 -4.97
N VAL A 103 6.69 12.36 -4.71
CA VAL A 103 7.90 12.37 -5.54
C VAL A 103 8.21 10.93 -5.94
N LYS A 104 7.95 10.57 -7.19
CA LYS A 104 7.92 9.18 -7.65
C LYS A 104 8.89 8.93 -8.80
N SER A 105 9.50 7.76 -8.79
CA SER A 105 10.29 7.21 -9.89
C SER A 105 9.95 5.72 -10.07
N SER A 106 10.27 5.17 -11.23
CA SER A 106 10.31 3.73 -11.48
C SER A 106 11.54 3.07 -10.85
N ASP A 107 12.57 3.85 -10.56
CA ASP A 107 13.72 3.44 -9.75
C ASP A 107 13.37 3.58 -8.26
N VAL A 108 13.49 2.45 -7.55
CA VAL A 108 13.13 2.35 -6.13
C VAL A 108 14.04 3.22 -5.27
N PHE A 109 15.35 3.17 -5.51
CA PHE A 109 16.33 3.88 -4.68
C PHE A 109 16.31 5.38 -4.94
N LEU A 110 16.08 5.79 -6.18
CA LEU A 110 15.86 7.21 -6.51
C LEU A 110 14.64 7.75 -5.78
N SER A 111 13.51 7.02 -5.82
CA SER A 111 12.30 7.41 -5.08
C SER A 111 12.56 7.51 -3.57
N VAL A 112 13.20 6.51 -2.98
CA VAL A 112 13.47 6.49 -1.52
C VAL A 112 14.36 7.67 -1.12
N LYS A 113 15.43 7.94 -1.86
CA LYS A 113 16.32 9.09 -1.59
C LYS A 113 15.58 10.41 -1.72
N ALA A 114 14.74 10.58 -2.75
CA ALA A 114 13.95 11.79 -2.95
C ALA A 114 12.95 12.03 -1.82
N TYR A 115 12.24 10.99 -1.36
CA TYR A 115 11.32 11.12 -0.23
C TYR A 115 12.03 11.44 1.09
N ARG A 116 13.18 10.81 1.37
CA ARG A 116 13.99 11.13 2.56
C ARG A 116 14.42 12.60 2.54
N ALA A 117 15.02 13.04 1.44
CA ALA A 117 15.47 14.41 1.29
C ALA A 117 14.31 15.43 1.34
N LEU A 118 13.13 15.08 0.84
CA LEU A 118 11.95 15.93 0.94
C LEU A 118 11.39 15.99 2.37
N SER A 119 11.36 14.86 3.09
CA SER A 119 10.88 14.82 4.47
C SER A 119 11.73 15.62 5.46
N GLU A 120 12.99 15.86 5.13
CA GLU A 120 13.89 16.74 5.89
C GLU A 120 13.63 18.23 5.64
N GLN A 121 12.90 18.58 4.57
CA GLN A 121 12.74 19.96 4.11
C GLN A 121 11.31 20.50 4.23
N CYS A 122 10.31 19.64 4.50
CA CYS A 122 8.93 20.06 4.70
C CYS A 122 8.15 19.10 5.58
N ASP A 123 7.16 19.63 6.30
CA ASP A 123 6.27 18.87 7.19
C ASP A 123 4.92 18.51 6.54
N TYR A 124 4.79 18.69 5.23
CA TYR A 124 3.55 18.34 4.52
C TYR A 124 3.38 16.82 4.36
N PRO A 125 2.12 16.33 4.41
CA PRO A 125 1.85 14.91 4.24
C PRO A 125 2.42 14.35 2.94
N LEU A 126 3.08 13.20 3.03
CA LEU A 126 3.71 12.54 1.90
C LEU A 126 2.86 11.36 1.39
N HIS A 127 2.65 11.34 0.08
CA HIS A 127 1.97 10.25 -0.61
C HIS A 127 2.96 9.35 -1.32
N LEU A 128 3.32 8.25 -0.67
CA LEU A 128 4.34 7.32 -1.14
C LEU A 128 3.86 6.45 -2.31
N GLY A 129 4.78 6.04 -3.15
CA GLY A 129 4.56 5.04 -4.20
C GLY A 129 5.74 4.95 -5.16
N ILE A 130 5.89 3.78 -5.77
CA ILE A 130 6.79 3.58 -6.90
C ILE A 130 5.91 3.63 -8.15
N THR A 131 6.25 4.50 -9.11
CA THR A 131 5.52 4.60 -10.37
C THR A 131 6.03 3.57 -11.36
N GLU A 132 5.16 3.13 -12.29
CA GLU A 132 5.56 2.22 -13.37
C GLU A 132 6.32 0.98 -12.85
N ALA A 133 5.83 0.42 -11.74
CA ALA A 133 6.54 -0.65 -11.04
C ALA A 133 6.55 -1.97 -11.83
N GLY A 134 5.63 -2.16 -12.77
CA GLY A 134 5.53 -3.35 -13.63
C GLY A 134 4.36 -4.26 -13.29
N SER A 135 4.40 -5.51 -13.76
CA SER A 135 3.35 -6.51 -13.53
C SER A 135 3.26 -6.92 -12.06
N LEU A 136 2.27 -7.77 -11.72
CA LEU A 136 1.91 -8.13 -10.35
C LEU A 136 3.12 -8.50 -9.48
N ILE A 137 3.94 -9.45 -9.87
CA ILE A 137 5.07 -9.91 -9.04
C ILE A 137 6.20 -8.87 -8.98
N PRO A 138 6.80 -8.42 -10.10
CA PRO A 138 7.87 -7.42 -10.04
C PRO A 138 7.44 -6.11 -9.41
N GLY A 139 6.22 -5.66 -9.70
CA GLY A 139 5.68 -4.42 -9.15
C GLY A 139 5.41 -4.50 -7.65
N SER A 140 4.93 -5.66 -7.15
CA SER A 140 4.77 -5.90 -5.72
C SER A 140 6.12 -5.88 -5.00
N VAL A 141 7.14 -6.51 -5.56
CA VAL A 141 8.49 -6.53 -4.98
C VAL A 141 9.07 -5.12 -4.90
N LYS A 142 9.06 -4.36 -6.01
CA LYS A 142 9.55 -2.97 -6.02
C LYS A 142 8.79 -2.08 -5.04
N SER A 143 7.46 -2.18 -5.01
CA SER A 143 6.62 -1.41 -4.09
C SER A 143 6.89 -1.79 -2.64
N SER A 144 7.04 -3.07 -2.33
CA SER A 144 7.34 -3.54 -0.98
C SER A 144 8.68 -3.03 -0.48
N ILE A 145 9.70 -3.03 -1.33
CA ILE A 145 11.03 -2.51 -0.98
C ILE A 145 10.95 -1.01 -0.72
N GLY A 146 10.46 -0.23 -1.69
CA GLY A 146 10.45 1.23 -1.59
C GLY A 146 9.55 1.75 -0.47
N LEU A 147 8.32 1.26 -0.37
CA LEU A 147 7.40 1.63 0.70
C LEU A 147 7.89 1.11 2.06
N GLY A 148 8.43 -0.11 2.11
CA GLY A 148 8.94 -0.70 3.34
C GLY A 148 10.07 0.12 3.95
N MET A 149 11.05 0.53 3.14
CA MET A 149 12.16 1.38 3.61
C MET A 149 11.66 2.69 4.23
N LEU A 150 10.76 3.39 3.55
CA LEU A 150 10.26 4.69 4.02
C LEU A 150 9.35 4.57 5.24
N LEU A 151 8.41 3.63 5.21
CA LEU A 151 7.45 3.44 6.30
C LEU A 151 8.11 2.96 7.60
N MET A 152 9.20 2.19 7.52
CA MET A 152 9.98 1.80 8.70
C MET A 152 10.72 2.97 9.35
N GLU A 153 10.99 4.03 8.58
CA GLU A 153 11.60 5.28 9.05
C GLU A 153 10.54 6.30 9.52
N GLY A 154 9.26 5.93 9.49
CA GLY A 154 8.16 6.83 9.85
C GLY A 154 7.82 7.86 8.77
N ILE A 155 8.34 7.69 7.54
CA ILE A 155 8.09 8.59 6.42
C ILE A 155 6.87 8.11 5.65
N GLY A 156 5.86 8.99 5.48
CA GLY A 156 4.70 8.79 4.63
C GLY A 156 3.39 8.61 5.36
N ASP A 157 2.34 9.24 4.82
CA ASP A 157 1.00 9.32 5.41
C ASP A 157 -0.04 8.53 4.60
N THR A 158 0.16 8.44 3.31
CA THR A 158 -0.68 7.66 2.40
C THR A 158 0.18 6.91 1.40
N ILE A 159 -0.30 5.77 0.91
CA ILE A 159 0.43 4.94 -0.06
C ILE A 159 -0.40 4.66 -1.31
N ARG A 160 0.28 4.43 -2.42
CA ARG A 160 -0.28 3.82 -3.63
C ARG A 160 0.69 2.78 -4.18
N VAL A 161 0.19 1.59 -4.44
CA VAL A 161 0.86 0.57 -5.26
C VAL A 161 0.41 0.77 -6.71
N SER A 162 1.33 0.73 -7.66
CA SER A 162 1.03 0.86 -9.10
C SER A 162 1.46 -0.42 -9.82
N LEU A 163 0.50 -1.12 -10.39
CA LEU A 163 0.72 -2.41 -11.06
C LEU A 163 0.08 -2.39 -12.46
N SER A 164 0.74 -3.04 -13.42
CA SER A 164 0.11 -3.42 -14.68
C SER A 164 -0.72 -4.69 -14.47
N ALA A 165 -1.78 -4.59 -13.66
CA ALA A 165 -2.69 -5.66 -13.26
C ALA A 165 -4.05 -5.09 -12.88
N ASP A 166 -5.00 -5.94 -12.46
CA ASP A 166 -6.31 -5.51 -11.94
C ASP A 166 -6.11 -4.54 -10.75
N PRO A 167 -6.80 -3.38 -10.72
CA PRO A 167 -6.68 -2.40 -9.63
C PRO A 167 -6.96 -2.97 -8.23
N VAL A 168 -7.74 -4.05 -8.13
CA VAL A 168 -8.00 -4.75 -6.88
C VAL A 168 -6.71 -5.36 -6.31
N GLU A 169 -5.78 -5.80 -7.16
CA GLU A 169 -4.49 -6.36 -6.75
C GLU A 169 -3.59 -5.27 -6.14
N GLU A 170 -3.64 -4.03 -6.63
CA GLU A 170 -2.92 -2.89 -6.03
C GLU A 170 -3.33 -2.68 -4.57
N VAL A 171 -4.63 -2.76 -4.29
CA VAL A 171 -5.17 -2.62 -2.94
C VAL A 171 -4.75 -3.78 -2.04
N LYS A 172 -4.79 -5.02 -2.55
CA LYS A 172 -4.35 -6.20 -1.80
C LYS A 172 -2.88 -6.09 -1.42
N VAL A 173 -2.02 -5.81 -2.40
CA VAL A 173 -0.58 -5.66 -2.16
C VAL A 173 -0.29 -4.52 -1.17
N GLY A 174 -0.99 -3.39 -1.28
CA GLY A 174 -0.86 -2.28 -0.34
C GLY A 174 -1.20 -2.68 1.11
N PHE A 175 -2.28 -3.45 1.30
CA PHE A 175 -2.62 -3.97 2.63
C PHE A 175 -1.63 -5.01 3.13
N GLU A 176 -1.09 -5.88 2.27
CA GLU A 176 -0.07 -6.85 2.66
C GLU A 176 1.23 -6.18 3.10
N ILE A 177 1.65 -5.09 2.41
CA ILE A 177 2.80 -4.28 2.83
C ILE A 177 2.56 -3.69 4.23
N LEU A 178 1.43 -3.02 4.43
CA LEU A 178 1.12 -2.39 5.73
C LEU A 178 0.97 -3.41 6.86
N LYS A 179 0.41 -4.57 6.57
CA LYS A 179 0.25 -5.68 7.50
C LYS A 179 1.60 -6.29 7.89
N SER A 180 2.50 -6.48 6.91
CA SER A 180 3.84 -7.01 7.13
C SER A 180 4.72 -6.09 8.00
N LEU A 181 4.44 -4.78 7.96
CA LEU A 181 5.10 -3.75 8.77
C LEU A 181 4.39 -3.48 10.12
N ASN A 182 3.34 -4.22 10.45
CA ASN A 182 2.51 -4.00 11.64
C ASN A 182 1.89 -2.59 11.75
N LEU A 183 1.77 -1.86 10.62
CA LEU A 183 1.21 -0.50 10.60
C LEU A 183 -0.31 -0.50 10.49
N ARG A 184 -0.88 -1.45 9.77
CA ARG A 184 -2.32 -1.56 9.58
C ARG A 184 -2.75 -3.01 9.38
N HIS A 185 -3.68 -3.48 10.19
CA HIS A 185 -4.20 -4.83 10.11
C HIS A 185 -5.61 -4.83 9.52
N LYS A 186 -5.83 -5.70 8.51
CA LYS A 186 -7.15 -5.95 7.94
C LYS A 186 -7.21 -7.41 7.51
N GLY A 187 -8.21 -8.14 8.01
CA GLY A 187 -8.38 -9.54 7.69
C GLY A 187 -7.35 -10.44 8.36
N ILE A 188 -7.24 -11.66 7.85
CA ILE A 188 -6.42 -12.70 8.45
C ILE A 188 -4.98 -12.61 7.94
N ASN A 189 -4.04 -12.63 8.85
CA ASN A 189 -2.63 -12.82 8.55
C ASN A 189 -2.30 -14.31 8.66
N ILE A 190 -2.01 -14.96 7.52
CA ILE A 190 -1.69 -16.39 7.47
C ILE A 190 -0.17 -16.56 7.51
N ILE A 191 0.29 -17.27 8.53
CA ILE A 191 1.68 -17.71 8.67
C ILE A 191 1.73 -19.17 8.29
N SER A 192 2.50 -19.54 7.27
CA SER A 192 2.56 -20.92 6.79
C SER A 192 3.97 -21.36 6.45
N CYS A 193 4.24 -22.64 6.66
CA CYS A 193 5.53 -23.21 6.25
C CYS A 193 5.54 -23.53 4.75
N PRO A 194 6.73 -23.54 4.10
CA PRO A 194 6.87 -23.80 2.66
C PRO A 194 6.61 -25.24 2.25
N SER A 195 6.20 -26.11 3.19
CA SER A 195 6.06 -27.55 2.98
C SER A 195 7.40 -28.29 2.88
N CYS A 196 7.49 -29.49 3.45
CA CYS A 196 8.68 -30.34 3.40
C CYS A 196 8.29 -31.82 3.59
N ALA A 197 9.25 -32.73 3.54
CA ALA A 197 9.03 -34.18 3.71
C ALA A 197 8.37 -34.55 5.06
N ARG A 198 8.44 -33.68 6.08
CA ARG A 198 7.82 -33.89 7.41
C ARG A 198 6.37 -33.46 7.50
N GLN A 199 5.78 -32.95 6.43
CA GLN A 199 4.38 -32.51 6.46
C GLN A 199 3.41 -33.69 6.68
N ALA A 200 2.45 -33.52 7.57
CA ALA A 200 1.39 -34.47 7.81
C ALA A 200 0.12 -34.18 6.97
N PHE A 201 0.10 -33.06 6.23
CA PHE A 201 -0.98 -32.67 5.35
C PHE A 201 -0.51 -31.70 4.24
N PRO A 202 -1.25 -31.55 3.13
CA PRO A 202 -0.88 -30.67 2.02
C PRO A 202 -1.06 -29.20 2.42
N VAL A 203 -0.01 -28.59 2.95
CA VAL A 203 -0.02 -27.20 3.48
C VAL A 203 -0.41 -26.23 2.39
N ILE A 204 0.21 -26.27 1.22
CA ILE A 204 -0.01 -25.32 0.11
C ILE A 204 -1.49 -25.29 -0.30
N GLU A 205 -2.10 -26.46 -0.49
CA GLU A 205 -3.51 -26.54 -0.86
C GLU A 205 -4.42 -26.05 0.27
N THR A 206 -4.08 -26.40 1.52
CA THR A 206 -4.81 -25.94 2.70
C THR A 206 -4.81 -24.42 2.83
N VAL A 207 -3.65 -23.78 2.66
CA VAL A 207 -3.50 -22.32 2.68
C VAL A 207 -4.33 -21.68 1.58
N LYS A 208 -4.19 -22.12 0.32
CA LYS A 208 -4.92 -21.59 -0.84
C LYS A 208 -6.45 -21.67 -0.65
N ASN A 209 -6.94 -22.76 -0.05
CA ASN A 209 -8.35 -22.94 0.22
C ASN A 209 -8.83 -22.03 1.37
N LEU A 210 -8.05 -21.89 2.43
CA LEU A 210 -8.36 -21.02 3.55
C LEU A 210 -8.34 -19.54 3.17
N GLU A 211 -7.36 -19.08 2.38
CA GLU A 211 -7.33 -17.72 1.85
C GLU A 211 -8.63 -17.36 1.13
N LYS A 212 -9.14 -18.26 0.27
CA LYS A 212 -10.40 -18.04 -0.45
C LYS A 212 -11.62 -18.02 0.51
N GLN A 213 -11.68 -18.98 1.44
CA GLN A 213 -12.83 -19.10 2.34
C GLN A 213 -12.88 -17.97 3.37
N LEU A 214 -11.72 -17.48 3.82
CA LEU A 214 -11.60 -16.48 4.86
C LEU A 214 -11.48 -15.03 4.31
N ALA A 215 -11.46 -14.84 3.00
CA ALA A 215 -11.31 -13.53 2.35
C ALA A 215 -12.40 -12.52 2.75
N HIS A 216 -13.57 -12.97 3.19
CA HIS A 216 -14.66 -12.12 3.65
C HIS A 216 -14.46 -11.57 5.07
N ILE A 217 -13.56 -12.17 5.86
CA ILE A 217 -13.28 -11.75 7.24
C ILE A 217 -12.42 -10.49 7.21
N LYS A 218 -12.91 -9.42 7.81
CA LYS A 218 -12.24 -8.12 7.90
C LYS A 218 -11.55 -7.89 9.25
N THR A 219 -11.98 -8.64 10.27
CA THR A 219 -11.41 -8.57 11.62
C THR A 219 -9.95 -9.03 11.58
N PRO A 220 -9.02 -8.25 12.15
CA PRO A 220 -7.62 -8.65 12.26
C PRO A 220 -7.47 -9.94 13.07
N MET A 221 -6.77 -10.91 12.51
CA MET A 221 -6.52 -12.20 13.17
C MET A 221 -5.23 -12.83 12.63
N THR A 222 -4.52 -13.57 13.46
CA THR A 222 -3.35 -14.36 13.06
C THR A 222 -3.70 -15.85 13.01
N LEU A 223 -3.33 -16.50 11.92
CA LEU A 223 -3.55 -17.93 11.70
C LEU A 223 -2.24 -18.59 11.27
N SER A 224 -1.74 -19.54 12.06
CA SER A 224 -0.59 -20.36 11.65
C SER A 224 -1.01 -21.70 11.06
N ILE A 225 -0.39 -22.10 9.96
CA ILE A 225 -0.63 -23.37 9.26
C ILE A 225 0.71 -24.05 9.02
N ILE A 226 1.10 -24.93 9.92
CA ILE A 226 2.41 -25.58 9.91
C ILE A 226 2.24 -27.10 9.77
N GLY A 227 2.81 -27.67 8.74
CA GLY A 227 2.60 -29.07 8.35
C GLY A 227 3.20 -30.13 9.28
N CYS A 228 4.00 -29.76 10.28
CA CYS A 228 4.69 -30.74 11.14
C CYS A 228 4.69 -30.35 12.62
N VAL A 229 5.02 -31.32 13.47
CA VAL A 229 5.11 -31.14 14.93
C VAL A 229 6.37 -30.40 15.39
N VAL A 230 7.35 -30.19 14.51
CA VAL A 230 8.64 -29.58 14.90
C VAL A 230 8.50 -28.08 15.13
N ASN A 231 8.02 -27.36 14.14
CA ASN A 231 7.81 -25.90 14.23
C ASN A 231 6.35 -25.55 14.57
N GLY A 232 5.42 -26.48 14.36
CA GLY A 232 3.98 -26.25 14.54
C GLY A 232 3.58 -25.70 15.90
N PRO A 233 3.95 -26.34 17.01
CA PRO A 233 3.57 -25.87 18.34
C PRO A 233 4.15 -24.48 18.67
N GLY A 234 5.39 -24.18 18.28
CA GLY A 234 6.04 -22.90 18.51
C GLY A 234 5.32 -21.76 17.77
N GLU A 235 5.03 -21.94 16.49
CA GLU A 235 4.28 -20.96 15.69
C GLU A 235 2.83 -20.80 16.18
N ALA A 236 2.18 -21.93 16.51
CA ALA A 236 0.82 -21.91 17.02
C ALA A 236 0.70 -21.19 18.37
N ALA A 237 1.74 -21.24 19.20
CA ALA A 237 1.77 -20.54 20.47
C ALA A 237 1.76 -19.01 20.33
N GLN A 238 2.22 -18.49 19.19
CA GLN A 238 2.31 -17.04 18.92
C GLN A 238 1.11 -16.51 18.09
N THR A 239 0.15 -17.37 17.75
CA THR A 239 -0.99 -17.02 16.91
C THR A 239 -2.31 -17.23 17.62
N GLN A 240 -3.34 -16.48 17.20
CA GLN A 240 -4.70 -16.64 17.75
C GLN A 240 -5.30 -18.00 17.40
N ILE A 241 -5.03 -18.49 16.18
CA ILE A 241 -5.42 -19.83 15.74
C ILE A 241 -4.21 -20.51 15.13
N GLY A 242 -3.93 -21.74 15.51
CA GLY A 242 -2.87 -22.56 14.94
C GLY A 242 -3.40 -23.91 14.45
N LEU A 243 -2.98 -24.32 13.25
CA LEU A 243 -3.17 -25.67 12.75
C LEU A 243 -1.79 -26.29 12.54
N THR A 244 -1.52 -27.37 13.27
CA THR A 244 -0.23 -28.06 13.18
C THR A 244 -0.42 -29.48 12.71
N GLY A 245 0.51 -29.98 11.88
CA GLY A 245 0.57 -31.39 11.53
C GLY A 245 0.92 -32.23 12.75
N GLY A 246 0.23 -33.37 12.89
CA GLY A 246 0.53 -34.39 13.89
C GLY A 246 0.84 -35.72 13.23
N GLY A 247 1.45 -36.67 13.97
CA GLY A 247 1.70 -38.01 13.48
C GLY A 247 0.38 -38.79 13.21
N GLN A 248 0.42 -39.77 12.32
CA GLN A 248 -0.67 -40.72 12.05
C GLN A 248 -2.00 -40.07 11.58
N GLY A 249 -1.92 -38.98 10.78
CA GLY A 249 -3.13 -38.31 10.23
C GLY A 249 -3.95 -37.46 11.21
N ASN A 250 -3.50 -37.32 12.44
CA ASN A 250 -4.07 -36.44 13.44
C ASN A 250 -3.34 -35.09 13.39
N ASN A 251 -4.09 -33.99 13.27
CA ASN A 251 -3.55 -32.63 13.34
C ASN A 251 -4.06 -31.99 14.63
N MET A 252 -3.32 -31.02 15.13
CA MET A 252 -3.69 -30.29 16.35
C MET A 252 -4.12 -28.87 16.01
N VAL A 253 -5.25 -28.46 16.57
CA VAL A 253 -5.72 -27.09 16.53
C VAL A 253 -5.38 -26.42 17.85
N TYR A 254 -4.81 -25.21 17.74
CA TYR A 254 -4.50 -24.35 18.87
C TYR A 254 -5.41 -23.13 18.83
N LEU A 255 -5.83 -22.67 19.99
CA LEU A 255 -6.55 -21.41 20.17
C LEU A 255 -5.82 -20.58 21.20
N SER A 256 -5.45 -19.35 20.84
CA SER A 256 -4.68 -18.43 21.69
C SER A 256 -3.45 -19.08 22.32
N GLY A 257 -2.70 -19.81 21.50
CA GLY A 257 -1.46 -20.48 21.91
C GLY A 257 -1.64 -21.82 22.66
N ILE A 258 -2.86 -22.20 23.02
CA ILE A 258 -3.15 -23.40 23.81
C ILE A 258 -3.68 -24.51 22.90
N SER A 259 -3.16 -25.74 23.04
CA SER A 259 -3.68 -26.91 22.32
C SER A 259 -5.13 -27.17 22.70
N HIS A 260 -6.02 -27.23 21.71
CA HIS A 260 -7.45 -27.30 21.95
C HIS A 260 -8.05 -28.67 21.59
N HIS A 261 -7.89 -29.12 20.34
CA HIS A 261 -8.44 -30.39 19.90
C HIS A 261 -7.69 -30.96 18.69
N LYS A 262 -7.83 -32.28 18.51
CA LYS A 262 -7.33 -32.97 17.33
C LYS A 262 -8.31 -32.83 16.17
N ALA A 263 -7.82 -32.60 14.97
CA ALA A 263 -8.59 -32.53 13.73
C ALA A 263 -8.09 -33.61 12.76
N ALA A 264 -9.01 -34.47 12.29
CA ALA A 264 -8.67 -35.46 11.26
C ALA A 264 -8.37 -34.79 9.91
N SER A 265 -7.47 -35.38 9.13
CA SER A 265 -7.05 -34.82 7.84
C SER A 265 -8.17 -34.54 6.85
N LYS A 266 -9.29 -35.28 6.90
CA LYS A 266 -10.47 -35.09 6.03
C LYS A 266 -11.38 -33.92 6.43
N ASN A 267 -11.30 -33.40 7.67
CA ASN A 267 -12.23 -32.38 8.21
C ASN A 267 -11.58 -31.05 8.56
N LYS A 268 -10.42 -30.73 8.03
CA LYS A 268 -9.58 -29.61 8.45
C LYS A 268 -10.19 -28.23 8.25
N ILE A 269 -10.88 -28.04 7.15
CA ILE A 269 -11.34 -26.72 6.70
C ILE A 269 -12.61 -26.28 7.44
N GLY A 270 -13.56 -27.21 7.67
CA GLY A 270 -14.85 -26.88 8.26
C GLY A 270 -14.83 -26.49 9.74
N ARG A 271 -13.86 -26.96 10.53
CA ARG A 271 -13.81 -26.70 11.98
C ARG A 271 -13.00 -25.47 12.38
N ALA A 272 -12.00 -25.08 11.60
CA ALA A 272 -11.27 -23.83 11.84
C ALA A 272 -12.11 -22.60 11.48
N SER A 273 -12.90 -22.69 10.38
CA SER A 273 -13.75 -21.59 9.92
C SER A 273 -15.01 -21.37 10.77
N CYS A 274 -15.58 -22.42 11.41
CA CYS A 274 -16.79 -22.29 12.23
C CYS A 274 -16.58 -21.53 13.55
N ARG A 275 -15.36 -21.43 14.07
CA ARG A 275 -15.04 -20.71 15.32
C ARG A 275 -14.45 -19.32 15.14
N ALA A 276 -14.12 -18.92 13.93
CA ALA A 276 -13.79 -17.52 13.60
C ALA A 276 -15.05 -16.63 13.48
N ARG A 277 -16.24 -17.14 13.87
CA ARG A 277 -17.48 -16.37 14.00
C ARG A 277 -17.67 -15.91 15.44
N VAL A 278 -16.78 -15.06 15.91
CA VAL A 278 -17.02 -14.25 17.14
C VAL A 278 -16.73 -12.81 16.82
#